data_30502b4c768586252692da94574bd446
#
_entry.id   30502b4c768586252692da94574bd446
#
_cell.length_a   1.000
_cell.length_b   1.000
_cell.length_c   1.000
_cell.angle_alpha   90.00
_cell.angle_beta   90.00
_cell.angle_gamma   90.00
#
_symmetry.space_group_name_H-M   'P 1'
#
loop_
_entity.id
_entity.type
_entity.pdbx_description
1 polymer ?
#
loop_
_entity_poly.entity_id
_entity_poly.type
_entity_poly.pdbx_seq_one_letter_code
_entity_poly.pdbx_strand_id
1 'polypeptide(L)'
;MAKKAAVIKGDGIGPEVVDSMLHVLKECNTQIEIINCEAGSEQWEKNGSKDKSYIPDATMEVLKESDACFKGPTTTIPNPDAPRSVAVTLRQKFELFSNVRPIKTYERLTPKRNLDFVCFREATEGLYSGIEVQISDDAAIAIRQITRNNCKRFISSAVDWAKKYNLKKMVAITKRNILKKTDGIFWNEMENCIKENPEMSLEEIYIDNMAQQLVVNPEQFNNSVILSTNLFMDIISELASGIVGSIGLIYSANMGNSYAMFEAAHGSAPSFKGQNKVNPTATILAGAWMAEYLGEPQIKDAIFSATEHVINDGNTITFDIGGNANTSQMTDAITTLAKEKLRR
;
A
#
# COMPACT_ATOMS: atom_id res chain seq x y z
N MET A 1 1.80 4.52 -27.75
CA MET A 1 0.61 3.68 -27.45
C MET A 1 0.09 4.12 -26.09
N ALA A 2 -1.22 4.09 -25.88
CA ALA A 2 -1.80 4.35 -24.56
C ALA A 2 -1.26 3.32 -23.56
N LYS A 3 -1.02 3.77 -22.32
CA LYS A 3 -0.62 2.89 -21.23
C LYS A 3 -1.83 2.08 -20.76
N LYS A 4 -1.58 0.83 -20.34
CA LYS A 4 -2.63 -0.12 -19.93
C LYS A 4 -2.56 -0.38 -18.42
N ALA A 5 -3.70 -0.31 -17.74
CA ALA A 5 -3.84 -0.69 -16.34
C ALA A 5 -4.87 -1.81 -16.18
N ALA A 6 -4.45 -2.95 -15.65
CA ALA A 6 -5.36 -3.99 -15.18
C ALA A 6 -6.00 -3.56 -13.86
N VAL A 7 -7.32 -3.65 -13.74
CA VAL A 7 -8.04 -3.25 -12.53
C VAL A 7 -8.84 -4.42 -11.98
N ILE A 8 -8.47 -4.87 -10.80
CA ILE A 8 -9.16 -5.88 -10.02
C ILE A 8 -10.04 -5.17 -8.99
N LYS A 9 -11.37 -5.35 -9.06
CA LYS A 9 -12.29 -4.72 -8.10
C LYS A 9 -12.23 -5.36 -6.71
N GLY A 10 -11.93 -6.66 -6.63
CA GLY A 10 -11.80 -7.40 -5.38
C GLY A 10 -13.13 -7.75 -4.72
N ASP A 11 -13.11 -7.92 -3.40
CA ASP A 11 -14.20 -8.43 -2.57
C ASP A 11 -14.80 -7.34 -1.67
N GLY A 12 -15.99 -7.61 -1.11
CA GLY A 12 -16.63 -6.77 -0.10
C GLY A 12 -16.92 -5.36 -0.59
N ILE A 13 -16.29 -4.34 0.02
CA ILE A 13 -16.40 -2.93 -0.39
C ILE A 13 -15.62 -2.60 -1.66
N GLY A 14 -14.80 -3.54 -2.15
CA GLY A 14 -13.92 -3.33 -3.30
C GLY A 14 -14.60 -2.71 -4.52
N PRO A 15 -15.73 -3.28 -5.01
CA PRO A 15 -16.45 -2.69 -6.14
C PRO A 15 -16.82 -1.23 -5.96
N GLU A 16 -17.32 -0.83 -4.78
CA GLU A 16 -17.75 0.55 -4.51
C GLU A 16 -16.57 1.54 -4.55
N VAL A 17 -15.49 1.23 -3.84
CA VAL A 17 -14.34 2.15 -3.75
C VAL A 17 -13.51 2.18 -5.03
N VAL A 18 -13.44 1.06 -5.76
CA VAL A 18 -12.76 1.02 -7.06
C VAL A 18 -13.57 1.75 -8.13
N ASP A 19 -14.89 1.62 -8.13
CA ASP A 19 -15.75 2.38 -9.03
C ASP A 19 -15.66 3.89 -8.76
N SER A 20 -15.51 4.30 -7.49
CA SER A 20 -15.21 5.69 -7.11
C SER A 20 -13.90 6.18 -7.72
N MET A 21 -12.83 5.40 -7.60
CA MET A 21 -11.53 5.72 -8.19
C MET A 21 -11.60 5.82 -9.72
N LEU A 22 -12.24 4.85 -10.38
CA LEU A 22 -12.40 4.85 -11.83
C LEU A 22 -13.23 6.04 -12.32
N HIS A 23 -14.26 6.43 -11.57
CA HIS A 23 -15.06 7.62 -11.85
C HIS A 23 -14.19 8.89 -11.82
N VAL A 24 -13.40 9.08 -10.76
CA VAL A 24 -12.51 10.25 -10.64
C VAL A 24 -11.49 10.30 -11.78
N LEU A 25 -10.83 9.20 -12.10
CA LEU A 25 -9.84 9.13 -13.18
C LEU A 25 -10.50 9.47 -14.55
N LYS A 26 -11.66 8.89 -14.82
CA LYS A 26 -12.42 9.15 -16.06
C LYS A 26 -12.80 10.62 -16.20
N GLU A 27 -13.33 11.22 -15.14
CA GLU A 27 -13.74 12.63 -15.13
C GLU A 27 -12.55 13.60 -15.22
N CYS A 28 -11.34 13.15 -14.78
CA CYS A 28 -10.08 13.87 -14.99
C CYS A 28 -9.47 13.63 -16.38
N ASN A 29 -10.17 12.95 -17.29
CA ASN A 29 -9.76 12.68 -18.67
C ASN A 29 -8.45 11.90 -18.79
N THR A 30 -8.24 10.88 -17.95
CA THR A 30 -7.10 9.96 -18.09
C THR A 30 -7.08 9.34 -19.49
N GLN A 31 -5.88 9.16 -20.04
CA GLN A 31 -5.64 8.48 -21.32
C GLN A 31 -5.21 7.01 -21.10
N ILE A 32 -5.23 6.54 -19.87
CA ILE A 32 -4.88 5.16 -19.52
C ILE A 32 -6.03 4.23 -19.95
N GLU A 33 -5.68 3.19 -20.68
CA GLU A 33 -6.61 2.11 -21.03
C GLU A 33 -6.87 1.24 -19.80
N ILE A 34 -8.09 1.26 -19.27
CA ILE A 34 -8.51 0.49 -18.10
C ILE A 34 -9.07 -0.87 -18.55
N ILE A 35 -8.46 -1.96 -18.07
CA ILE A 35 -8.89 -3.33 -18.36
C ILE A 35 -9.39 -3.96 -17.04
N ASN A 36 -10.72 -4.13 -16.92
CA ASN A 36 -11.31 -4.72 -15.73
C ASN A 36 -11.04 -6.23 -15.68
N CYS A 37 -10.62 -6.70 -14.51
CA CYS A 37 -10.29 -8.08 -14.21
C CYS A 37 -11.00 -8.55 -12.95
N GLU A 38 -11.21 -9.86 -12.85
CA GLU A 38 -11.83 -10.50 -11.70
C GLU A 38 -10.77 -11.30 -10.92
N ALA A 39 -10.71 -11.11 -9.60
CA ALA A 39 -9.96 -11.95 -8.67
C ALA A 39 -10.50 -11.71 -7.25
N GLY A 40 -10.30 -12.69 -6.37
CA GLY A 40 -10.71 -12.64 -4.97
C GLY A 40 -11.48 -13.88 -4.53
N SER A 41 -11.84 -13.90 -3.25
CA SER A 41 -12.57 -15.03 -2.68
C SER A 41 -14.00 -15.15 -3.22
N GLU A 42 -14.67 -14.03 -3.44
CA GLU A 42 -16.05 -14.04 -3.98
C GLU A 42 -16.10 -14.62 -5.40
N GLN A 43 -15.11 -14.27 -6.24
CA GLN A 43 -14.99 -14.85 -7.58
C GLN A 43 -14.64 -16.35 -7.54
N TRP A 44 -13.72 -16.71 -6.65
CA TRP A 44 -13.34 -18.10 -6.44
C TRP A 44 -14.52 -18.97 -5.98
N GLU A 45 -15.34 -18.48 -5.05
CA GLU A 45 -16.55 -19.15 -4.59
C GLU A 45 -17.60 -19.29 -5.69
N LYS A 46 -17.82 -18.26 -6.52
CA LYS A 46 -18.71 -18.32 -7.69
C LYS A 46 -18.29 -19.40 -8.69
N ASN A 47 -16.99 -19.65 -8.83
CA ASN A 47 -16.43 -20.69 -9.68
C ASN A 47 -16.45 -22.08 -9.02
N GLY A 48 -17.11 -22.24 -7.87
CA GLY A 48 -17.28 -23.51 -7.16
C GLY A 48 -16.10 -23.93 -6.31
N SER A 49 -15.22 -23.01 -5.93
CA SER A 49 -14.10 -23.20 -4.98
C SER A 49 -13.12 -24.33 -5.37
N LYS A 50 -12.92 -24.54 -6.67
CA LYS A 50 -12.09 -25.64 -7.21
C LYS A 50 -10.70 -25.20 -7.68
N ASP A 51 -10.53 -23.92 -7.96
CA ASP A 51 -9.28 -23.40 -8.47
C ASP A 51 -8.23 -23.32 -7.36
N LYS A 52 -6.97 -23.58 -7.72
CA LYS A 52 -5.82 -23.45 -6.80
C LYS A 52 -5.37 -22.00 -6.58
N SER A 53 -6.09 -21.04 -7.16
CA SER A 53 -5.77 -19.62 -7.11
C SER A 53 -7.05 -18.79 -7.03
N TYR A 54 -6.99 -17.68 -6.28
CA TYR A 54 -8.00 -16.62 -6.31
C TYR A 54 -7.94 -15.75 -7.58
N ILE A 55 -6.92 -15.96 -8.43
CA ILE A 55 -6.71 -15.21 -9.67
C ILE A 55 -6.93 -16.17 -10.84
N PRO A 56 -8.00 -16.00 -11.65
CA PRO A 56 -8.20 -16.76 -12.87
C PRO A 56 -7.05 -16.61 -13.87
N ASP A 57 -6.78 -17.64 -14.67
CA ASP A 57 -5.71 -17.60 -15.67
C ASP A 57 -5.89 -16.45 -16.68
N ALA A 58 -7.13 -16.17 -17.11
CA ALA A 58 -7.44 -15.07 -18.00
C ALA A 58 -7.05 -13.71 -17.38
N THR A 59 -7.30 -13.52 -16.08
CA THR A 59 -6.84 -12.32 -15.34
C THR A 59 -5.32 -12.24 -15.28
N MET A 60 -4.66 -13.37 -15.07
CA MET A 60 -3.20 -13.42 -15.02
C MET A 60 -2.56 -13.00 -16.35
N GLU A 61 -3.15 -13.38 -17.50
CA GLU A 61 -2.65 -12.98 -18.81
C GLU A 61 -2.84 -11.46 -19.02
N VAL A 62 -4.01 -10.90 -18.67
CA VAL A 62 -4.22 -9.43 -18.74
C VAL A 62 -3.22 -8.68 -17.86
N LEU A 63 -2.93 -9.18 -16.65
CA LEU A 63 -1.95 -8.58 -15.75
C LEU A 63 -0.53 -8.54 -16.35
N LYS A 64 -0.13 -9.61 -17.06
CA LYS A 64 1.19 -9.66 -17.76
C LYS A 64 1.30 -8.69 -18.93
N GLU A 65 0.18 -8.43 -19.61
CA GLU A 65 0.11 -7.55 -20.78
C GLU A 65 -0.11 -6.06 -20.42
N SER A 66 -0.34 -5.77 -19.16
CA SER A 66 -0.57 -4.41 -18.65
C SER A 66 0.71 -3.77 -18.12
N ASP A 67 0.79 -2.43 -18.18
CA ASP A 67 1.94 -1.66 -17.67
C ASP A 67 1.91 -1.53 -16.13
N ALA A 68 0.73 -1.63 -15.52
CA ALA A 68 0.52 -1.62 -14.07
C ALA A 68 -0.80 -2.32 -13.70
N CYS A 69 -1.00 -2.55 -12.40
CA CYS A 69 -2.23 -3.10 -11.86
C CYS A 69 -2.77 -2.22 -10.74
N PHE A 70 -4.08 -2.03 -10.70
CA PHE A 70 -4.81 -1.60 -9.53
C PHE A 70 -5.52 -2.79 -8.90
N LYS A 71 -5.32 -3.02 -7.60
CA LYS A 71 -5.98 -4.10 -6.85
C LYS A 71 -6.87 -3.52 -5.76
N GLY A 72 -8.18 -3.66 -5.91
CA GLY A 72 -9.14 -3.43 -4.83
C GLY A 72 -8.92 -4.40 -3.66
N PRO A 73 -9.52 -4.16 -2.50
CA PRO A 73 -9.37 -5.03 -1.34
C PRO A 73 -9.89 -6.44 -1.62
N THR A 74 -9.16 -7.46 -1.14
CA THR A 74 -9.52 -8.87 -1.30
C THR A 74 -9.56 -9.58 0.05
N THR A 75 -10.43 -10.58 0.16
CA THR A 75 -10.52 -11.45 1.33
C THR A 75 -9.64 -12.69 1.12
N THR A 76 -8.94 -13.11 2.17
CA THR A 76 -8.28 -14.42 2.22
C THR A 76 -8.99 -15.28 3.24
N ILE A 77 -9.50 -16.43 2.82
CA ILE A 77 -10.23 -17.35 3.69
C ILE A 77 -9.24 -18.05 4.62
N PRO A 78 -9.43 -18.05 5.95
CA PRO A 78 -8.52 -18.68 6.90
C PRO A 78 -8.71 -20.21 6.95
N ASN A 79 -8.50 -20.87 5.83
CA ASN A 79 -8.59 -22.30 5.67
C ASN A 79 -7.28 -22.81 5.04
N PRO A 80 -6.62 -23.84 5.60
CA PRO A 80 -5.39 -24.40 5.05
C PRO A 80 -5.50 -24.84 3.58
N ASP A 81 -6.68 -25.25 3.15
CA ASP A 81 -6.94 -25.69 1.79
C ASP A 81 -7.30 -24.55 0.83
N ALA A 82 -7.51 -23.34 1.35
CA ALA A 82 -7.83 -22.18 0.52
C ALA A 82 -6.59 -21.67 -0.24
N PRO A 83 -6.78 -21.04 -1.42
CA PRO A 83 -5.69 -20.46 -2.18
C PRO A 83 -4.93 -19.38 -1.40
N ARG A 84 -3.67 -19.16 -1.77
CA ARG A 84 -2.86 -18.08 -1.25
C ARG A 84 -3.47 -16.70 -1.62
N SER A 85 -3.32 -15.72 -0.71
CA SER A 85 -3.80 -14.35 -0.89
C SER A 85 -3.45 -13.78 -2.28
N VAL A 86 -4.39 -13.05 -2.90
CA VAL A 86 -4.19 -12.35 -4.18
C VAL A 86 -2.97 -11.45 -4.11
N ALA A 87 -2.84 -10.63 -3.05
CA ALA A 87 -1.72 -9.70 -2.90
C ALA A 87 -0.38 -10.43 -2.84
N VAL A 88 -0.27 -11.50 -2.05
CA VAL A 88 0.96 -12.29 -1.93
C VAL A 88 1.31 -12.97 -3.26
N THR A 89 0.32 -13.51 -3.96
CA THR A 89 0.50 -14.14 -5.28
C THR A 89 1.04 -13.14 -6.30
N LEU A 90 0.47 -11.93 -6.36
CA LEU A 90 0.92 -10.90 -7.30
C LEU A 90 2.32 -10.37 -6.94
N ARG A 91 2.59 -10.12 -5.64
CA ARG A 91 3.93 -9.70 -5.18
C ARG A 91 5.01 -10.70 -5.59
N GLN A 92 4.76 -11.99 -5.45
CA GLN A 92 5.71 -13.03 -5.85
C GLN A 92 5.81 -13.16 -7.37
N LYS A 93 4.67 -13.15 -8.10
CA LYS A 93 4.63 -13.36 -9.54
C LYS A 93 5.30 -12.24 -10.35
N PHE A 94 5.14 -11.00 -9.89
CA PHE A 94 5.68 -9.80 -10.55
C PHE A 94 6.91 -9.22 -9.81
N GLU A 95 7.47 -9.96 -8.85
CA GLU A 95 8.63 -9.54 -8.04
C GLU A 95 8.47 -8.14 -7.42
N LEU A 96 7.29 -7.86 -6.85
CA LEU A 96 6.99 -6.59 -6.21
C LEU A 96 7.55 -6.58 -4.78
N PHE A 97 8.83 -6.33 -4.67
CA PHE A 97 9.58 -6.48 -3.42
C PHE A 97 9.48 -5.29 -2.46
N SER A 98 9.00 -4.13 -2.92
CA SER A 98 8.83 -2.94 -2.09
C SER A 98 7.36 -2.56 -1.98
N ASN A 99 6.74 -2.69 -0.80
CA ASN A 99 5.44 -2.07 -0.53
C ASN A 99 5.68 -0.71 0.12
N VAL A 100 5.25 0.34 -0.56
CA VAL A 100 5.47 1.74 -0.19
C VAL A 100 4.17 2.33 0.33
N ARG A 101 4.19 2.88 1.55
CA ARG A 101 3.02 3.46 2.23
C ARG A 101 3.36 4.87 2.72
N PRO A 102 2.99 5.94 2.01
CA PRO A 102 3.08 7.29 2.53
C PRO A 102 2.14 7.48 3.73
N ILE A 103 2.65 8.10 4.77
CA ILE A 103 1.93 8.43 6.00
C ILE A 103 1.86 9.93 6.11
N LYS A 104 0.69 10.49 5.86
CA LYS A 104 0.43 11.93 5.95
C LYS A 104 -0.81 12.20 6.78
N THR A 105 -0.72 13.14 7.72
CA THR A 105 -1.88 13.64 8.46
C THR A 105 -2.54 14.79 7.73
N TYR A 106 -3.79 15.02 8.08
CA TYR A 106 -4.58 16.16 7.60
C TYR A 106 -4.91 17.08 8.78
N GLU A 107 -4.72 18.38 8.63
CA GLU A 107 -4.85 19.36 9.71
C GLU A 107 -6.18 19.23 10.48
N ARG A 108 -7.29 19.07 9.77
CA ARG A 108 -8.61 18.89 10.38
C ARG A 108 -8.71 17.65 11.25
N LEU A 109 -8.15 16.53 10.81
CA LEU A 109 -8.32 15.23 11.50
C LEU A 109 -7.40 15.09 12.70
N THR A 110 -6.21 15.65 12.59
CA THR A 110 -5.17 15.55 13.62
C THR A 110 -4.52 16.92 13.90
N PRO A 111 -5.28 17.90 14.43
CA PRO A 111 -4.80 19.29 14.53
C PRO A 111 -3.59 19.49 15.44
N LYS A 112 -3.25 18.51 16.26
CA LYS A 112 -2.08 18.53 17.15
C LYS A 112 -0.90 17.71 16.61
N ARG A 113 -1.02 17.12 15.43
CA ARG A 113 0.01 16.26 14.83
C ARG A 113 0.15 16.59 13.35
N ASN A 114 1.39 16.77 12.93
CA ASN A 114 1.72 16.98 11.52
C ASN A 114 2.74 15.90 11.11
N LEU A 115 2.25 14.78 10.54
CA LEU A 115 3.09 13.69 10.10
C LEU A 115 3.23 13.71 8.58
N ASP A 116 4.46 13.54 8.13
CA ASP A 116 4.81 13.37 6.73
C ASP A 116 6.09 12.52 6.62
N PHE A 117 5.94 11.21 6.47
CA PHE A 117 7.02 10.25 6.27
C PHE A 117 6.54 9.08 5.41
N VAL A 118 7.44 8.25 4.94
CA VAL A 118 7.06 7.09 4.13
C VAL A 118 7.57 5.79 4.74
N CYS A 119 6.69 4.79 4.81
CA CYS A 119 7.03 3.43 5.21
C CYS A 119 7.35 2.57 3.99
N PHE A 120 8.52 1.93 4.00
CA PHE A 120 8.94 0.93 3.03
C PHE A 120 8.95 -0.45 3.67
N ARG A 121 8.10 -1.34 3.18
CA ARG A 121 7.97 -2.72 3.63
C ARG A 121 8.58 -3.64 2.59
N GLU A 122 9.55 -4.47 2.99
CA GLU A 122 9.93 -5.61 2.17
C GLU A 122 8.72 -6.54 2.03
N ALA A 123 8.41 -7.01 0.83
CA ALA A 123 7.12 -7.62 0.54
C ALA A 123 7.17 -9.08 0.02
N THR A 124 8.35 -9.68 -0.12
CA THR A 124 8.54 -10.99 -0.75
C THR A 124 9.14 -12.08 0.13
N GLU A 125 9.83 -11.71 1.21
CA GLU A 125 10.52 -12.62 2.12
C GLU A 125 9.96 -12.58 3.56
N GLY A 126 10.73 -13.10 4.49
CA GLY A 126 10.39 -13.17 5.90
C GLY A 126 9.45 -14.32 6.21
N LEU A 127 8.56 -14.11 7.16
CA LEU A 127 7.51 -15.09 7.51
C LEU A 127 6.44 -15.22 6.41
N TYR A 128 6.28 -14.19 5.57
CA TYR A 128 5.35 -14.21 4.43
C TYR A 128 5.81 -15.12 3.26
N SER A 129 7.00 -15.71 3.35
CA SER A 129 7.39 -16.82 2.47
C SER A 129 6.48 -18.04 2.66
N GLY A 130 5.82 -18.14 3.83
CA GLY A 130 4.86 -19.20 4.14
C GLY A 130 5.54 -20.56 4.36
N ILE A 131 6.78 -20.58 4.79
CA ILE A 131 7.49 -21.83 5.10
C ILE A 131 7.22 -22.19 6.55
N GLU A 132 6.29 -23.13 6.74
CA GLU A 132 5.93 -23.68 8.05
C GLU A 132 6.06 -25.18 8.05
N VAL A 133 6.45 -25.75 9.19
CA VAL A 133 6.61 -27.18 9.36
C VAL A 133 5.98 -27.61 10.69
N GLN A 134 5.06 -28.54 10.62
CA GLN A 134 4.54 -29.24 11.80
C GLN A 134 5.62 -30.20 12.30
N ILE A 135 6.06 -30.04 13.55
CA ILE A 135 7.07 -30.90 14.17
C ILE A 135 6.41 -32.08 14.88
N SER A 136 5.29 -31.83 15.57
CA SER A 136 4.46 -32.80 16.27
C SER A 136 3.03 -32.27 16.34
N ASP A 137 2.12 -33.04 16.94
CA ASP A 137 0.72 -32.61 17.13
C ASP A 137 0.62 -31.29 17.94
N ASP A 138 1.60 -31.04 18.80
CA ASP A 138 1.60 -29.89 19.72
C ASP A 138 2.60 -28.79 19.33
N ALA A 139 3.40 -28.94 18.26
CA ALA A 139 4.47 -28.01 17.94
C ALA A 139 4.64 -27.80 16.42
N ALA A 140 4.73 -26.53 16.04
CA ALA A 140 5.07 -26.12 14.68
C ALA A 140 6.17 -25.05 14.68
N ILE A 141 6.91 -24.93 13.58
CA ILE A 141 7.90 -23.88 13.35
C ILE A 141 7.56 -23.09 12.09
N ALA A 142 7.83 -21.78 12.12
CA ALA A 142 7.81 -20.93 10.95
C ALA A 142 9.23 -20.43 10.65
N ILE A 143 9.61 -20.43 9.38
CA ILE A 143 10.95 -20.03 8.94
C ILE A 143 10.90 -18.60 8.44
N ARG A 144 11.65 -17.71 9.10
CA ARG A 144 11.88 -16.34 8.65
C ARG A 144 13.16 -16.30 7.81
N GLN A 145 12.99 -16.25 6.50
CA GLN A 145 14.10 -16.17 5.55
C GLN A 145 14.41 -14.71 5.19
N ILE A 146 15.70 -14.31 5.28
CA ILE A 146 16.18 -13.01 4.83
C ILE A 146 17.42 -13.25 3.98
N THR A 147 17.42 -12.75 2.75
CA THR A 147 18.54 -12.88 1.83
C THR A 147 19.21 -11.53 1.52
N ARG A 148 20.51 -11.57 1.33
CA ARG A 148 21.31 -10.38 0.99
C ARG A 148 20.83 -9.71 -0.30
N ASN A 149 20.60 -10.49 -1.34
CA ASN A 149 20.19 -9.97 -2.65
C ASN A 149 18.85 -9.23 -2.58
N ASN A 150 17.90 -9.79 -1.83
CA ASN A 150 16.60 -9.16 -1.66
C ASN A 150 16.70 -7.89 -0.81
N CYS A 151 17.47 -7.92 0.29
CA CYS A 151 17.75 -6.72 1.07
C CYS A 151 18.37 -5.62 0.19
N LYS A 152 19.37 -5.94 -0.62
CA LYS A 152 20.07 -4.98 -1.49
C LYS A 152 19.08 -4.30 -2.45
N ARG A 153 18.29 -5.06 -3.23
CA ARG A 153 17.33 -4.47 -4.18
C ARG A 153 16.26 -3.64 -3.50
N PHE A 154 15.76 -4.10 -2.36
CA PHE A 154 14.77 -3.40 -1.56
C PHE A 154 15.30 -2.07 -1.01
N ILE A 155 16.48 -2.08 -0.40
CA ILE A 155 17.14 -0.88 0.15
C ILE A 155 17.47 0.11 -0.96
N SER A 156 18.01 -0.36 -2.11
CA SER A 156 18.27 0.50 -3.26
C SER A 156 17.00 1.21 -3.73
N SER A 157 15.87 0.53 -3.82
CA SER A 157 14.61 1.16 -4.21
C SER A 157 14.16 2.25 -3.23
N ALA A 158 14.37 2.05 -1.92
CA ALA A 158 14.06 3.04 -0.90
C ALA A 158 14.99 4.27 -0.97
N VAL A 159 16.26 4.06 -1.29
CA VAL A 159 17.23 5.15 -1.52
C VAL A 159 16.91 5.94 -2.78
N ASP A 160 16.55 5.28 -3.87
CA ASP A 160 16.13 5.95 -5.11
C ASP A 160 14.86 6.79 -4.88
N TRP A 161 13.92 6.27 -4.10
CA TRP A 161 12.75 7.03 -3.65
C TRP A 161 13.16 8.26 -2.83
N ALA A 162 14.01 8.08 -1.84
CA ALA A 162 14.49 9.17 -1.00
C ALA A 162 15.14 10.29 -1.84
N LYS A 163 15.97 9.92 -2.83
CA LYS A 163 16.58 10.87 -3.78
C LYS A 163 15.53 11.60 -4.61
N LYS A 164 14.56 10.88 -5.18
CA LYS A 164 13.48 11.47 -6.00
C LYS A 164 12.70 12.55 -5.24
N TYR A 165 12.46 12.32 -3.94
CA TYR A 165 11.67 13.24 -3.09
C TYR A 165 12.54 14.13 -2.17
N ASN A 166 13.87 14.17 -2.40
CA ASN A 166 14.83 14.94 -1.62
C ASN A 166 14.78 14.65 -0.10
N LEU A 167 14.50 13.43 0.28
CA LEU A 167 14.55 12.96 1.66
C LEU A 167 15.99 12.49 1.97
N LYS A 168 16.50 12.84 3.15
CA LYS A 168 17.89 12.53 3.53
C LYS A 168 18.02 11.63 4.74
N LYS A 169 16.91 11.35 5.44
CA LYS A 169 16.90 10.53 6.64
C LYS A 169 16.32 9.15 6.32
N MET A 170 17.12 8.12 6.58
CA MET A 170 16.73 6.71 6.51
C MET A 170 16.63 6.14 7.93
N VAL A 171 15.51 5.50 8.27
CA VAL A 171 15.31 4.86 9.58
C VAL A 171 15.08 3.37 9.37
N ALA A 172 16.03 2.54 9.80
CA ALA A 172 15.94 1.09 9.69
C ALA A 172 15.35 0.49 10.97
N ILE A 173 14.23 -0.22 10.85
CA ILE A 173 13.62 -0.93 11.97
C ILE A 173 14.13 -2.37 12.01
N THR A 174 14.73 -2.77 13.12
CA THR A 174 15.30 -4.11 13.33
C THR A 174 14.93 -4.67 14.71
N LYS A 175 15.31 -5.91 14.97
CA LYS A 175 15.46 -6.51 16.30
C LYS A 175 16.81 -7.23 16.40
N ARG A 176 17.86 -6.61 15.89
CA ARG A 176 19.19 -7.19 15.71
C ARG A 176 19.84 -7.69 17.01
N ASN A 177 19.50 -7.10 18.15
CA ASN A 177 19.96 -7.60 19.45
C ASN A 177 19.48 -9.04 19.74
N ILE A 178 18.38 -9.48 19.15
CA ILE A 178 17.80 -10.84 19.24
C ILE A 178 18.04 -11.61 17.92
N LEU A 179 17.64 -11.04 16.79
CA LEU A 179 17.72 -11.66 15.47
C LEU A 179 19.06 -11.35 14.79
N LYS A 180 20.17 -11.72 15.45
CA LYS A 180 21.53 -11.30 15.09
C LYS A 180 21.94 -11.64 13.65
N LYS A 181 21.46 -12.77 13.11
CA LYS A 181 21.81 -13.22 11.75
C LYS A 181 20.90 -12.58 10.70
N THR A 182 19.60 -12.74 10.83
CA THR A 182 18.65 -12.28 9.82
C THR A 182 18.59 -10.75 9.73
N ASP A 183 18.42 -10.05 10.86
CA ASP A 183 18.45 -8.59 10.87
C ASP A 183 19.86 -8.04 10.71
N GLY A 184 20.90 -8.83 11.01
CA GLY A 184 22.28 -8.49 10.71
C GLY A 184 22.56 -8.41 9.20
N ILE A 185 21.96 -9.29 8.39
CA ILE A 185 22.04 -9.19 6.91
C ILE A 185 21.41 -7.88 6.44
N PHE A 186 20.17 -7.60 6.89
CA PHE A 186 19.46 -6.38 6.51
C PHE A 186 20.23 -5.11 6.93
N TRP A 187 20.70 -5.05 8.17
CA TRP A 187 21.47 -3.92 8.68
C TRP A 187 22.79 -3.70 7.91
N ASN A 188 23.55 -4.76 7.65
CA ASN A 188 24.81 -4.65 6.92
C ASN A 188 24.59 -4.11 5.50
N GLU A 189 23.50 -4.49 4.83
CA GLU A 189 23.18 -3.93 3.50
C GLU A 189 22.72 -2.46 3.60
N MET A 190 22.05 -2.05 4.69
CA MET A 190 21.77 -0.64 4.96
C MET A 190 23.05 0.17 5.11
N GLU A 191 23.98 -0.27 5.95
CA GLU A 191 25.28 0.40 6.13
C GLU A 191 26.07 0.51 4.82
N ASN A 192 26.08 -0.57 4.01
CA ASN A 192 26.76 -0.57 2.73
C ASN A 192 26.14 0.44 1.75
N CYS A 193 24.81 0.45 1.67
CA CYS A 193 24.10 1.36 0.78
C CYS A 193 24.31 2.83 1.19
N ILE A 194 24.31 3.14 2.48
CA ILE A 194 24.55 4.51 2.97
C ILE A 194 26.01 4.95 2.76
N LYS A 195 27.00 4.05 2.84
CA LYS A 195 28.39 4.37 2.47
C LYS A 195 28.51 4.82 1.01
N GLU A 196 27.67 4.26 0.12
CA GLU A 196 27.60 4.66 -1.30
C GLU A 196 26.78 5.95 -1.51
N ASN A 197 26.04 6.42 -0.49
CA ASN A 197 25.16 7.59 -0.53
C ASN A 197 25.42 8.51 0.68
N PRO A 198 26.58 9.16 0.78
CA PRO A 198 27.02 9.89 1.97
C PRO A 198 26.17 11.14 2.32
N GLU A 199 25.33 11.58 1.39
CA GLU A 199 24.36 12.65 1.62
C GLU A 199 23.19 12.24 2.52
N MET A 200 23.02 10.94 2.77
CA MET A 200 21.95 10.37 3.60
C MET A 200 22.43 10.02 5.00
N SER A 201 21.57 10.23 5.99
CA SER A 201 21.76 9.75 7.35
C SER A 201 21.05 8.41 7.56
N LEU A 202 21.61 7.55 8.42
CA LEU A 202 21.02 6.27 8.81
C LEU A 202 20.85 6.21 10.33
N GLU A 203 19.66 5.84 10.76
CA GLU A 203 19.32 5.57 12.16
C GLU A 203 18.79 4.14 12.29
N GLU A 204 19.22 3.40 13.32
CA GLU A 204 18.64 2.10 13.68
C GLU A 204 17.71 2.27 14.88
N ILE A 205 16.49 1.75 14.77
CA ILE A 205 15.55 1.70 15.88
C ILE A 205 15.03 0.26 16.02
N TYR A 206 15.03 -0.28 17.24
CA TYR A 206 14.42 -1.59 17.48
C TYR A 206 12.90 -1.48 17.45
N ILE A 207 12.24 -2.52 16.91
CA ILE A 207 10.80 -2.50 16.63
C ILE A 207 9.93 -2.17 17.84
N ASP A 208 10.26 -2.66 19.01
CA ASP A 208 9.55 -2.35 20.26
C ASP A 208 9.67 -0.86 20.65
N ASN A 209 10.88 -0.30 20.50
CA ASN A 209 11.09 1.14 20.70
C ASN A 209 10.38 1.96 19.59
N MET A 210 10.43 1.52 18.33
CA MET A 210 9.72 2.20 17.24
C MET A 210 8.21 2.29 17.51
N ALA A 211 7.60 1.20 17.97
CA ALA A 211 6.18 1.19 18.32
C ALA A 211 5.87 2.21 19.45
N GLN A 212 6.72 2.29 20.47
CA GLN A 212 6.60 3.29 21.53
C GLN A 212 6.76 4.73 20.99
N GLN A 213 7.81 4.97 20.19
CA GLN A 213 8.13 6.31 19.69
C GLN A 213 7.06 6.85 18.74
N LEU A 214 6.45 6.02 17.92
CA LEU A 214 5.32 6.41 17.08
C LEU A 214 4.13 6.92 17.90
N VAL A 215 3.88 6.35 19.09
CA VAL A 215 2.80 6.82 19.97
C VAL A 215 3.18 8.11 20.70
N VAL A 216 4.42 8.20 21.18
CA VAL A 216 4.87 9.30 22.05
C VAL A 216 5.27 10.54 21.27
N ASN A 217 6.09 10.39 20.22
CA ASN A 217 6.68 11.50 19.46
C ASN A 217 6.86 11.10 17.97
N PRO A 218 5.77 10.89 17.22
CA PRO A 218 5.86 10.45 15.83
C PRO A 218 6.46 11.49 14.88
N GLU A 219 6.37 12.77 15.20
CA GLU A 219 6.87 13.89 14.39
C GLU A 219 8.40 13.86 14.17
N GLN A 220 9.15 13.18 15.06
CA GLN A 220 10.59 12.98 14.89
C GLN A 220 10.96 12.22 13.60
N PHE A 221 10.00 11.52 13.02
CA PHE A 221 10.17 10.74 11.80
C PHE A 221 9.77 11.47 10.52
N ASN A 222 9.33 12.72 10.63
CA ASN A 222 8.98 13.52 9.45
C ASN A 222 10.17 13.68 8.50
N ASN A 223 9.86 13.75 7.21
CA ASN A 223 10.84 13.86 6.12
C ASN A 223 11.84 12.69 6.11
N SER A 224 11.41 11.48 6.50
CA SER A 224 12.24 10.28 6.49
C SER A 224 11.62 9.13 5.70
N VAL A 225 12.48 8.22 5.28
CA VAL A 225 12.11 6.90 4.78
C VAL A 225 12.34 5.90 5.90
N ILE A 226 11.26 5.29 6.38
CA ILE A 226 11.29 4.26 7.41
C ILE A 226 11.17 2.92 6.73
N LEU A 227 12.13 2.03 6.92
CA LEU A 227 12.13 0.76 6.21
C LEU A 227 12.41 -0.42 7.13
N SER A 228 11.80 -1.55 6.83
CA SER A 228 12.00 -2.80 7.56
C SER A 228 11.62 -4.02 6.74
N THR A 229 11.99 -5.18 7.30
CA THR A 229 11.55 -6.48 6.84
C THR A 229 10.03 -6.64 6.97
N ASN A 230 9.48 -7.59 6.24
CA ASN A 230 8.07 -7.74 5.93
C ASN A 230 7.13 -7.61 7.15
N LEU A 231 7.21 -8.52 8.13
CA LEU A 231 6.29 -8.53 9.28
C LEU A 231 6.43 -7.28 10.16
N PHE A 232 7.65 -6.82 10.42
CA PHE A 232 7.87 -5.67 11.29
C PHE A 232 7.24 -4.41 10.70
N MET A 233 7.43 -4.19 9.41
CA MET A 233 6.84 -3.02 8.76
C MET A 233 5.33 -3.17 8.55
N ASP A 234 4.80 -4.38 8.43
CA ASP A 234 3.35 -4.59 8.40
C ASP A 234 2.71 -4.02 9.67
N ILE A 235 3.23 -4.41 10.84
CA ILE A 235 2.73 -3.95 12.14
C ILE A 235 2.94 -2.44 12.32
N ILE A 236 4.13 -1.94 12.03
CA ILE A 236 4.48 -0.51 12.25
C ILE A 236 3.69 0.40 11.33
N SER A 237 3.49 0.03 10.07
CA SER A 237 2.70 0.87 9.15
C SER A 237 1.21 0.89 9.50
N GLU A 238 0.66 -0.19 10.06
CA GLU A 238 -0.71 -0.21 10.60
C GLU A 238 -0.84 0.67 11.86
N LEU A 239 0.16 0.62 12.76
CA LEU A 239 0.20 1.54 13.90
C LEU A 239 0.24 3.00 13.44
N ALA A 240 1.08 3.32 12.45
CA ALA A 240 1.15 4.66 11.85
C ALA A 240 -0.19 5.08 11.23
N SER A 241 -0.91 4.17 10.56
CA SER A 241 -2.23 4.43 9.99
C SER A 241 -3.25 4.84 11.06
N GLY A 242 -3.20 4.17 12.23
CA GLY A 242 -4.05 4.51 13.37
C GLY A 242 -3.82 5.94 13.90
N ILE A 243 -2.59 6.43 13.82
CA ILE A 243 -2.24 7.80 14.24
C ILE A 243 -2.77 8.85 13.24
N VAL A 244 -2.86 8.53 11.96
CA VAL A 244 -3.46 9.40 10.93
C VAL A 244 -4.96 9.60 11.14
N GLY A 245 -5.63 8.67 11.79
CA GLY A 245 -7.03 8.77 12.20
C GLY A 245 -7.99 7.83 11.47
N SER A 246 -7.66 7.32 10.29
CA SER A 246 -8.44 6.29 9.61
C SER A 246 -7.59 5.50 8.61
N ILE A 247 -7.77 4.19 8.58
CA ILE A 247 -7.15 3.33 7.56
C ILE A 247 -7.69 3.62 6.15
N GLY A 248 -8.87 4.22 6.05
CA GLY A 248 -9.46 4.69 4.78
C GLY A 248 -8.70 5.85 4.12
N LEU A 249 -7.65 6.37 4.76
CA LEU A 249 -6.76 7.40 4.22
C LEU A 249 -5.43 6.84 3.71
N ILE A 250 -5.11 5.58 4.01
CA ILE A 250 -3.79 5.00 3.73
C ILE A 250 -3.82 4.26 2.40
N TYR A 251 -3.07 4.78 1.46
CA TYR A 251 -2.85 4.20 0.14
C TYR A 251 -1.44 3.61 0.04
N SER A 252 -1.24 2.67 -0.87
CA SER A 252 0.04 2.01 -1.06
C SER A 252 0.31 1.62 -2.50
N ALA A 253 1.58 1.42 -2.81
CA ALA A 253 2.03 0.78 -4.03
C ALA A 253 2.99 -0.36 -3.71
N ASN A 254 2.84 -1.48 -4.40
CA ASN A 254 3.80 -2.58 -4.39
C ASN A 254 4.64 -2.45 -5.66
N MET A 255 5.93 -2.21 -5.51
CA MET A 255 6.81 -1.86 -6.60
C MET A 255 7.87 -2.95 -6.82
N GLY A 256 8.05 -3.33 -8.08
CA GLY A 256 9.17 -4.12 -8.60
C GLY A 256 10.05 -3.26 -9.50
N ASN A 257 10.94 -3.90 -10.26
CA ASN A 257 11.83 -3.18 -11.19
C ASN A 257 11.10 -2.59 -12.39
N SER A 258 10.04 -3.24 -12.88
CA SER A 258 9.37 -2.87 -14.13
C SER A 258 7.85 -2.92 -14.06
N TYR A 259 7.29 -3.26 -12.90
CA TYR A 259 5.85 -3.38 -12.69
C TYR A 259 5.47 -2.85 -11.32
N ALA A 260 4.27 -2.29 -11.21
CA ALA A 260 3.72 -1.83 -9.94
C ALA A 260 2.25 -2.22 -9.78
N MET A 261 1.86 -2.54 -8.55
CA MET A 261 0.49 -2.78 -8.14
C MET A 261 0.08 -1.74 -7.10
N PHE A 262 -0.98 -1.00 -7.38
CA PHE A 262 -1.53 0.04 -6.52
C PHE A 262 -2.74 -0.49 -5.76
N GLU A 263 -2.86 -0.15 -4.48
CA GLU A 263 -3.95 -0.61 -3.63
C GLU A 263 -4.17 0.35 -2.45
N ALA A 264 -5.38 0.34 -1.87
CA ALA A 264 -5.59 0.86 -0.53
C ALA A 264 -5.00 -0.12 0.51
N ALA A 265 -4.58 0.39 1.66
CA ALA A 265 -4.04 -0.47 2.72
C ALA A 265 -5.14 -1.26 3.47
N HIS A 266 -6.38 -0.75 3.48
CA HIS A 266 -7.50 -1.40 4.17
C HIS A 266 -7.96 -2.71 3.50
N GLY A 267 -8.61 -3.57 4.30
CA GLY A 267 -9.21 -4.83 3.84
C GLY A 267 -10.58 -4.65 3.15
N SER A 268 -11.22 -5.77 2.85
CA SER A 268 -12.49 -5.86 2.12
C SER A 268 -13.74 -5.46 2.90
N ALA A 269 -13.67 -5.33 4.24
CA ALA A 269 -14.74 -4.91 5.13
C ALA A 269 -16.15 -5.43 4.71
N PRO A 270 -16.38 -6.75 4.68
CA PRO A 270 -17.60 -7.34 4.11
C PRO A 270 -18.91 -6.83 4.74
N SER A 271 -18.85 -6.42 6.01
CA SER A 271 -20.01 -5.87 6.74
C SER A 271 -20.52 -4.54 6.18
N PHE A 272 -19.72 -3.83 5.39
CA PHE A 272 -20.10 -2.55 4.77
C PHE A 272 -20.44 -2.67 3.27
N LYS A 273 -20.34 -3.88 2.70
CA LYS A 273 -20.58 -4.12 1.27
C LYS A 273 -21.96 -3.60 0.83
N GLY A 274 -21.97 -2.80 -0.26
CA GLY A 274 -23.20 -2.27 -0.88
C GLY A 274 -23.91 -1.17 -0.09
N GLN A 275 -23.28 -0.62 0.97
CA GLN A 275 -23.92 0.40 1.80
C GLN A 275 -23.65 1.85 1.35
N ASN A 276 -22.75 2.05 0.37
CA ASN A 276 -22.35 3.39 -0.08
C ASN A 276 -21.92 4.30 1.09
N LYS A 277 -21.11 3.77 2.03
CA LYS A 277 -20.82 4.42 3.30
C LYS A 277 -19.33 4.57 3.60
N VAL A 278 -18.49 3.75 2.97
CA VAL A 278 -17.07 3.68 3.25
C VAL A 278 -16.31 4.85 2.62
N ASN A 279 -15.17 5.18 3.21
CA ASN A 279 -14.28 6.24 2.74
C ASN A 279 -13.54 5.79 1.46
N PRO A 280 -13.71 6.49 0.32
CA PRO A 280 -13.06 6.12 -0.94
C PRO A 280 -11.63 6.68 -1.08
N THR A 281 -11.17 7.49 -0.14
CA THR A 281 -9.95 8.31 -0.26
C THR A 281 -8.72 7.49 -0.59
N ALA A 282 -8.43 6.44 0.20
CA ALA A 282 -7.24 5.62 -0.02
C ALA A 282 -7.19 5.01 -1.42
N THR A 283 -8.34 4.55 -1.91
CA THR A 283 -8.48 3.95 -3.24
C THR A 283 -8.31 4.99 -4.35
N ILE A 284 -8.90 6.18 -4.18
CA ILE A 284 -8.76 7.31 -5.11
C ILE A 284 -7.29 7.76 -5.17
N LEU A 285 -6.61 7.93 -4.02
CA LEU A 285 -5.21 8.34 -3.98
C LEU A 285 -4.27 7.28 -4.58
N ALA A 286 -4.52 5.98 -4.32
CA ALA A 286 -3.75 4.90 -4.95
C ALA A 286 -3.92 4.88 -6.48
N GLY A 287 -5.15 5.09 -6.98
CA GLY A 287 -5.42 5.22 -8.42
C GLY A 287 -4.77 6.45 -9.06
N ALA A 288 -4.78 7.58 -8.36
CA ALA A 288 -4.10 8.78 -8.81
C ALA A 288 -2.56 8.58 -8.86
N TRP A 289 -2.00 7.84 -7.91
CA TRP A 289 -0.59 7.48 -7.93
C TRP A 289 -0.25 6.51 -9.07
N MET A 290 -1.16 5.58 -9.39
CA MET A 290 -1.05 4.75 -10.60
C MET A 290 -1.01 5.61 -11.87
N ALA A 291 -1.82 6.67 -11.94
CA ALA A 291 -1.79 7.59 -13.08
C ALA A 291 -0.44 8.31 -13.22
N GLU A 292 0.17 8.79 -12.13
CA GLU A 292 1.54 9.33 -12.14
C GLU A 292 2.56 8.30 -12.65
N TYR A 293 2.47 7.06 -12.17
CA TYR A 293 3.37 5.99 -12.59
C TYR A 293 3.27 5.69 -14.08
N LEU A 294 2.08 5.79 -14.63
CA LEU A 294 1.79 5.58 -16.05
C LEU A 294 2.01 6.82 -16.93
N GLY A 295 2.52 7.93 -16.36
CA GLY A 295 2.94 9.12 -17.09
C GLY A 295 1.96 10.30 -17.07
N GLU A 296 1.00 10.30 -16.15
CA GLU A 296 0.01 11.39 -15.97
C GLU A 296 0.15 12.08 -14.59
N PRO A 297 1.31 12.70 -14.26
CA PRO A 297 1.54 13.32 -12.96
C PRO A 297 0.57 14.46 -12.65
N GLN A 298 0.11 15.20 -13.67
CA GLN A 298 -0.88 16.29 -13.51
C GLN A 298 -2.22 15.80 -12.95
N ILE A 299 -2.67 14.59 -13.32
CA ILE A 299 -3.89 13.98 -12.80
C ILE A 299 -3.71 13.65 -11.33
N LYS A 300 -2.57 13.03 -10.97
CA LYS A 300 -2.24 12.74 -9.57
C LYS A 300 -2.21 14.01 -8.74
N ASP A 301 -1.54 15.07 -9.17
CA ASP A 301 -1.41 16.32 -8.41
C ASP A 301 -2.77 17.00 -8.20
N ALA A 302 -3.61 17.01 -9.22
CA ALA A 302 -4.98 17.55 -9.14
C ALA A 302 -5.83 16.77 -8.12
N ILE A 303 -5.82 15.43 -8.19
CA ILE A 303 -6.62 14.55 -7.31
C ILE A 303 -6.10 14.65 -5.86
N PHE A 304 -4.79 14.62 -5.63
CA PHE A 304 -4.20 14.74 -4.30
C PHE A 304 -4.57 16.07 -3.65
N SER A 305 -4.40 17.18 -4.38
CA SER A 305 -4.75 18.50 -3.88
C SER A 305 -6.26 18.68 -3.65
N ALA A 306 -7.11 18.08 -4.50
CA ALA A 306 -8.56 18.09 -4.31
C ALA A 306 -8.96 17.29 -3.07
N THR A 307 -8.39 16.12 -2.88
CA THR A 307 -8.64 15.25 -1.72
C THR A 307 -8.24 15.93 -0.41
N GLU A 308 -7.06 16.53 -0.36
CA GLU A 308 -6.61 17.29 0.81
C GLU A 308 -7.56 18.45 1.14
N HIS A 309 -8.04 19.17 0.13
CA HIS A 309 -9.00 20.25 0.31
C HIS A 309 -10.33 19.73 0.86
N VAL A 310 -10.92 18.68 0.30
CA VAL A 310 -12.20 18.10 0.76
C VAL A 310 -12.09 17.63 2.21
N ILE A 311 -10.99 16.99 2.59
CA ILE A 311 -10.78 16.51 3.96
C ILE A 311 -10.65 17.69 4.93
N ASN A 312 -9.85 18.71 4.60
CA ASN A 312 -9.62 19.84 5.48
C ASN A 312 -10.84 20.78 5.58
N ASP A 313 -11.63 20.93 4.52
CA ASP A 313 -12.91 21.64 4.55
C ASP A 313 -13.94 20.91 5.45
N GLY A 314 -14.02 19.58 5.34
CA GLY A 314 -14.78 18.72 6.22
C GLY A 314 -16.30 18.71 6.02
N ASN A 315 -16.82 19.40 4.99
CA ASN A 315 -18.26 19.45 4.72
C ASN A 315 -18.78 18.16 4.07
N THR A 316 -17.93 17.48 3.27
CA THR A 316 -18.32 16.29 2.50
C THR A 316 -17.34 15.15 2.75
N ILE A 317 -17.23 14.73 4.02
CA ILE A 317 -16.37 13.64 4.45
C ILE A 317 -17.18 12.51 5.10
N THR A 318 -16.62 11.29 5.08
CA THR A 318 -17.29 10.08 5.58
C THR A 318 -17.23 9.94 7.09
N PHE A 319 -18.02 9.00 7.64
CA PHE A 319 -18.22 8.82 9.08
C PHE A 319 -16.93 8.45 9.84
N ASP A 320 -16.02 7.69 9.22
CA ASP A 320 -14.76 7.24 9.82
C ASP A 320 -13.77 8.39 10.10
N ILE A 321 -13.97 9.52 9.44
CA ILE A 321 -13.21 10.76 9.63
C ILE A 321 -14.09 11.91 10.15
N GLY A 322 -15.20 11.57 10.81
CA GLY A 322 -16.04 12.51 11.57
C GLY A 322 -17.08 13.26 10.76
N GLY A 323 -17.41 12.81 9.56
CA GLY A 323 -18.45 13.40 8.70
C GLY A 323 -19.73 12.56 8.60
N ASN A 324 -20.61 12.97 7.68
CA ASN A 324 -21.89 12.32 7.42
C ASN A 324 -22.11 12.01 5.92
N ALA A 325 -21.14 12.33 5.07
CA ALA A 325 -21.24 12.03 3.65
C ALA A 325 -21.13 10.53 3.40
N ASN A 326 -21.78 10.08 2.34
CA ASN A 326 -21.60 8.74 1.83
C ASN A 326 -20.42 8.67 0.83
N THR A 327 -20.06 7.44 0.39
CA THR A 327 -18.97 7.20 -0.54
C THR A 327 -19.10 8.03 -1.82
N SER A 328 -20.29 8.04 -2.44
CA SER A 328 -20.55 8.77 -3.69
C SER A 328 -20.42 10.28 -3.50
N GLN A 329 -20.98 10.84 -2.42
CA GLN A 329 -20.91 12.28 -2.16
C GLN A 329 -19.47 12.77 -1.99
N MET A 330 -18.64 12.04 -1.25
CA MET A 330 -17.23 12.36 -1.08
C MET A 330 -16.47 12.22 -2.41
N THR A 331 -16.76 11.19 -3.20
CA THR A 331 -16.20 10.97 -4.53
C THR A 331 -16.51 12.15 -5.45
N ASP A 332 -17.77 12.61 -5.50
CA ASP A 332 -18.22 13.72 -6.35
C ASP A 332 -17.54 15.05 -5.95
N ALA A 333 -17.40 15.30 -4.65
CA ALA A 333 -16.69 16.47 -4.14
C ALA A 333 -15.21 16.49 -4.59
N ILE A 334 -14.51 15.37 -4.45
CA ILE A 334 -13.13 15.22 -4.92
C ILE A 334 -13.05 15.40 -6.44
N THR A 335 -13.96 14.77 -7.18
CA THR A 335 -14.02 14.83 -8.66
C THR A 335 -14.17 16.27 -9.14
N THR A 336 -15.13 16.99 -8.57
CA THR A 336 -15.42 18.39 -8.96
C THR A 336 -14.20 19.28 -8.79
N LEU A 337 -13.56 19.22 -7.61
CA LEU A 337 -12.36 20.02 -7.34
C LEU A 337 -11.15 19.61 -8.18
N ALA A 338 -10.95 18.30 -8.41
CA ALA A 338 -9.87 17.83 -9.27
C ALA A 338 -10.01 18.35 -10.71
N LYS A 339 -11.21 18.33 -11.28
CA LYS A 339 -11.51 18.91 -12.60
C LYS A 339 -11.24 20.41 -12.66
N GLU A 340 -11.58 21.15 -11.63
CA GLU A 340 -11.31 22.59 -11.57
C GLU A 340 -9.81 22.89 -11.56
N LYS A 341 -9.02 22.07 -10.84
CA LYS A 341 -7.56 22.22 -10.79
C LYS A 341 -6.87 21.88 -12.12
N LEU A 342 -7.39 20.92 -12.89
CA LEU A 342 -6.87 20.55 -14.20
C LEU A 342 -7.18 21.61 -15.29
N ARG A 343 -8.16 22.49 -15.07
CA ARG A 343 -8.51 23.58 -16.00
C ARG A 343 -7.67 24.84 -15.80
N ARG A 344 -6.98 24.94 -14.69
CA ARG A 344 -6.09 26.07 -14.35
C ARG A 344 -4.67 25.81 -14.81
#